data_f1ef2e01282ab2b656c6f60f13f8eae3
#
_entry.id   f1ef2e01282ab2b656c6f60f13f8eae3
#
_cell.length_a   1.000
_cell.length_b   1.000
_cell.length_c   1.000
_cell.angle_alpha   90.00
_cell.angle_beta   90.00
_cell.angle_gamma   90.00
#
_symmetry.space_group_name_H-M   'P 1'
#
loop_
_entity.id
_entity.type
_entity.pdbx_description
1 polymer ?
#
loop_
_entity_poly.entity_id
_entity_poly.type
_entity_poly.pdbx_seq_one_letter_code
_entity_poly.pdbx_strand_id
1 'polypeptide(L)'
;MGRAQEKIDLQLTYEEMGSDSAVPIEDVGMSGLENDAKTIQNLHVTMTGEFLNDRNLFMIYQTYEDSLGYEVVTPFKLESSDKIVFVSRGWVYASTYEEISGKVDPILGKRTVEGQIFVPTPKQAERTNGIEFNHPRWPLEIRWLNVLELDPLFEETIFPYEVRMDEEQEGLFIRHWPTVYVDTGKNYSYALQWWSMAIALLIVTFVLSSNILQIMKKRSKPL
;
A
#
# COMPACT_ATOMS: atom_id res chain seq x y z
N MET A 1 -17.19 -17.45 1.51
CA MET A 1 -17.84 -16.42 0.67
C MET A 1 -17.67 -14.99 1.25
N GLY A 2 -17.65 -14.77 2.56
CA GLY A 2 -17.57 -13.42 3.13
C GLY A 2 -16.34 -12.56 2.75
N ARG A 3 -15.13 -13.11 2.75
CA ARG A 3 -13.90 -12.34 2.50
C ARG A 3 -13.71 -11.86 1.05
N ALA A 4 -14.27 -12.59 0.08
CA ALA A 4 -14.22 -12.15 -1.32
C ALA A 4 -15.24 -11.05 -1.60
N GLN A 5 -16.42 -11.16 -1.00
CA GLN A 5 -17.48 -10.16 -1.12
C GLN A 5 -17.08 -8.85 -0.44
N GLU A 6 -16.52 -8.92 0.77
CA GLU A 6 -16.02 -7.76 1.51
C GLU A 6 -14.93 -6.99 0.73
N LYS A 7 -14.05 -7.70 0.00
CA LYS A 7 -13.07 -7.08 -0.90
C LYS A 7 -13.71 -6.47 -2.15
N ILE A 8 -14.73 -7.10 -2.70
CA ILE A 8 -15.46 -6.57 -3.88
C ILE A 8 -16.25 -5.32 -3.48
N ASP A 9 -16.91 -5.34 -2.33
CA ASP A 9 -17.68 -4.20 -1.84
C ASP A 9 -16.76 -3.00 -1.52
N LEU A 10 -15.60 -3.27 -0.93
CA LEU A 10 -14.56 -2.26 -0.69
C LEU A 10 -14.05 -1.69 -2.03
N GLN A 11 -13.79 -2.55 -3.00
CA GLN A 11 -13.32 -2.14 -4.33
C GLN A 11 -14.37 -1.35 -5.09
N LEU A 12 -15.64 -1.76 -5.03
CA LEU A 12 -16.75 -1.03 -5.64
C LEU A 12 -16.93 0.36 -5.00
N THR A 13 -16.73 0.46 -3.69
CA THR A 13 -16.75 1.75 -2.98
C THR A 13 -15.60 2.64 -3.46
N TYR A 14 -14.40 2.11 -3.69
CA TYR A 14 -13.28 2.86 -4.26
C TYR A 14 -13.52 3.24 -5.74
N GLU A 15 -14.12 2.35 -6.53
CA GLU A 15 -14.46 2.63 -7.93
C GLU A 15 -15.62 3.64 -8.04
N GLU A 16 -16.60 3.60 -7.13
CA GLU A 16 -17.70 4.58 -7.03
C GLU A 16 -17.25 5.96 -6.53
N MET A 17 -16.23 6.00 -5.66
CA MET A 17 -15.60 7.26 -5.21
C MET A 17 -14.73 7.89 -6.31
N GLY A 18 -14.57 7.19 -7.44
CA GLY A 18 -13.83 7.62 -8.61
C GLY A 18 -12.33 7.44 -8.44
N SER A 19 -11.74 6.56 -9.21
CA SER A 19 -10.29 6.32 -9.26
C SER A 19 -9.46 7.55 -9.69
N ASP A 20 -10.11 8.68 -9.98
CA ASP A 20 -9.51 9.91 -10.49
C ASP A 20 -9.55 11.09 -9.50
N SER A 21 -10.11 10.94 -8.31
CA SER A 21 -10.26 12.06 -7.38
C SER A 21 -9.63 11.72 -6.03
N ALA A 22 -8.43 12.23 -5.78
CA ALA A 22 -7.79 12.13 -4.47
C ALA A 22 -8.62 12.86 -3.40
N VAL A 23 -8.82 12.23 -2.25
CA VAL A 23 -9.55 12.81 -1.12
C VAL A 23 -8.61 13.72 -0.33
N PRO A 24 -9.00 14.95 0.06
CA PRO A 24 -8.20 15.77 0.95
C PRO A 24 -7.88 14.99 2.25
N ILE A 25 -6.60 14.97 2.64
CA ILE A 25 -6.18 14.21 3.83
C ILE A 25 -6.86 14.68 5.11
N GLU A 26 -7.27 15.93 5.15
CA GLU A 26 -8.02 16.54 6.23
C GLU A 26 -9.41 15.92 6.43
N ASP A 27 -10.01 15.41 5.35
CA ASP A 27 -11.31 14.75 5.36
C ASP A 27 -11.21 13.29 5.83
N VAL A 28 -10.00 12.74 5.88
CA VAL A 28 -9.73 11.44 6.49
C VAL A 28 -9.81 11.59 8.01
N GLY A 29 -11.01 11.38 8.54
CA GLY A 29 -11.35 11.66 9.94
C GLY A 29 -10.47 10.91 10.95
N MET A 30 -9.86 11.64 11.88
CA MET A 30 -9.04 11.09 12.97
C MET A 30 -9.85 10.21 13.94
N SER A 31 -11.14 10.44 14.06
CA SER A 31 -12.03 9.70 14.99
C SER A 31 -12.47 8.32 14.50
N GLY A 32 -12.23 8.00 13.21
CA GLY A 32 -12.52 6.68 12.62
C GLY A 32 -11.31 5.76 12.51
N LEU A 33 -10.09 6.26 12.74
CA LEU A 33 -8.85 5.58 12.41
C LEU A 33 -8.58 4.32 13.23
N GLU A 34 -9.04 4.23 14.46
CA GLU A 34 -8.84 3.04 15.30
C GLU A 34 -9.77 1.87 14.92
N ASN A 35 -10.95 2.18 14.38
CA ASN A 35 -11.95 1.16 14.03
C ASN A 35 -11.94 0.76 12.55
N ASP A 36 -11.40 1.62 11.65
CA ASP A 36 -11.48 1.44 10.20
C ASP A 36 -10.13 1.53 9.46
N ALA A 37 -9.03 1.15 10.11
CA ALA A 37 -7.70 1.10 9.48
C ALA A 37 -7.68 0.34 8.14
N LYS A 38 -8.56 -0.66 7.99
CA LYS A 38 -8.72 -1.40 6.74
C LYS A 38 -9.42 -0.59 5.65
N THR A 39 -10.29 0.33 6.03
CA THR A 39 -11.07 1.14 5.08
C THR A 39 -10.21 2.20 4.43
N ILE A 40 -9.19 2.72 5.15
CA ILE A 40 -8.30 3.75 4.63
C ILE A 40 -7.01 3.18 4.00
N GLN A 41 -6.77 1.89 4.10
CA GLN A 41 -5.63 1.25 3.45
C GLN A 41 -5.69 1.44 1.94
N ASN A 42 -4.65 2.03 1.36
CA ASN A 42 -4.52 2.41 -0.05
C ASN A 42 -5.51 3.52 -0.51
N LEU A 43 -6.13 4.24 0.42
CA LEU A 43 -6.94 5.39 0.06
C LEU A 43 -6.04 6.45 -0.61
N HIS A 44 -6.45 6.90 -1.79
CA HIS A 44 -5.77 7.95 -2.53
C HIS A 44 -6.10 9.31 -1.93
N VAL A 45 -5.08 10.03 -1.49
CA VAL A 45 -5.23 11.32 -0.80
C VAL A 45 -4.42 12.41 -1.47
N THR A 46 -4.91 13.64 -1.35
CA THR A 46 -4.18 14.85 -1.71
C THR A 46 -3.96 15.71 -0.47
N MET A 47 -2.83 16.41 -0.41
CA MET A 47 -2.47 17.28 0.70
C MET A 47 -1.61 18.44 0.21
N THR A 48 -1.79 19.60 0.81
CA THR A 48 -1.01 20.82 0.49
C THR A 48 -0.24 21.29 1.71
N GLY A 49 1.04 21.63 1.53
CA GLY A 49 1.92 22.03 2.63
C GLY A 49 3.37 22.16 2.19
N GLU A 50 4.29 21.92 3.13
CA GLU A 50 5.73 22.04 2.92
C GLU A 50 6.47 20.83 3.50
N PHE A 51 7.52 20.39 2.80
CA PHE A 51 8.42 19.33 3.29
C PHE A 51 9.40 19.88 4.32
N LEU A 52 9.52 19.20 5.45
CA LEU A 52 10.52 19.48 6.49
C LEU A 52 11.83 18.77 6.11
N ASN A 53 12.55 19.32 5.14
CA ASN A 53 13.73 18.68 4.54
C ASN A 53 14.89 18.46 5.52
N ASP A 54 14.95 19.23 6.60
CA ASP A 54 15.91 19.10 7.69
C ASP A 54 15.58 17.93 8.65
N ARG A 55 14.41 17.32 8.49
CA ARG A 55 13.87 16.22 9.31
C ARG A 55 13.70 14.91 8.53
N ASN A 56 14.47 14.71 7.46
CA ASN A 56 14.41 13.46 6.68
C ASN A 56 14.68 12.23 7.55
N LEU A 57 13.97 11.15 7.24
CA LEU A 57 14.16 9.81 7.77
C LEU A 57 14.69 8.91 6.66
N PHE A 58 15.77 8.19 6.93
CA PHE A 58 16.35 7.23 6.01
C PHE A 58 16.10 5.83 6.56
N MET A 59 15.17 5.11 5.95
CA MET A 59 14.91 3.72 6.33
C MET A 59 15.96 2.82 5.72
N ILE A 60 16.76 2.19 6.58
CA ILE A 60 17.87 1.30 6.20
C ILE A 60 17.38 -0.10 5.83
N TYR A 61 18.24 -0.85 5.10
CA TYR A 61 18.01 -2.23 4.69
C TYR A 61 16.79 -2.42 3.77
N GLN A 62 16.47 -1.42 2.96
CA GLN A 62 15.45 -1.55 1.94
C GLN A 62 16.06 -2.16 0.67
N THR A 63 15.36 -3.13 0.09
CA THR A 63 15.82 -3.82 -1.11
C THR A 63 14.93 -3.52 -2.30
N TYR A 64 15.55 -3.27 -3.44
CA TYR A 64 14.90 -3.13 -4.73
C TYR A 64 15.78 -3.77 -5.81
N GLU A 65 15.21 -4.63 -6.67
CA GLU A 65 15.93 -5.36 -7.75
C GLU A 65 17.26 -5.96 -7.29
N ASP A 66 17.22 -6.73 -6.17
CA ASP A 66 18.38 -7.37 -5.55
C ASP A 66 19.47 -6.42 -5.02
N SER A 67 19.23 -5.12 -5.05
CA SER A 67 20.14 -4.11 -4.51
C SER A 67 19.65 -3.61 -3.15
N LEU A 68 20.59 -3.43 -2.21
CA LEU A 68 20.34 -2.85 -0.91
C LEU A 68 20.45 -1.33 -1.00
N GLY A 69 19.53 -0.61 -0.35
CA GLY A 69 19.52 0.85 -0.32
C GLY A 69 18.68 1.38 0.82
N TYR A 70 18.18 2.59 0.64
CA TYR A 70 17.39 3.33 1.61
C TYR A 70 16.03 3.71 1.04
N GLU A 71 15.02 3.72 1.88
CA GLU A 71 13.78 4.42 1.58
C GLU A 71 13.82 5.80 2.24
N VAL A 72 13.47 6.83 1.49
CA VAL A 72 13.45 8.22 1.96
C VAL A 72 12.04 8.57 2.40
N VAL A 73 11.89 8.92 3.67
CA VAL A 73 10.65 9.44 4.23
C VAL A 73 10.88 10.86 4.70
N THR A 74 10.08 11.80 4.24
CA THR A 74 10.18 13.21 4.63
C THR A 74 8.90 13.65 5.32
N PRO A 75 8.97 14.22 6.53
CA PRO A 75 7.81 14.83 7.17
C PRO A 75 7.29 15.98 6.32
N PHE A 76 5.97 16.06 6.19
CA PHE A 76 5.26 17.08 5.43
C PHE A 76 4.30 17.81 6.34
N LYS A 77 4.49 19.10 6.52
CA LYS A 77 3.64 19.94 7.37
C LYS A 77 2.49 20.47 6.53
N LEU A 78 1.27 20.12 6.94
CA LEU A 78 0.04 20.55 6.27
C LEU A 78 -0.17 22.06 6.45
N GLU A 79 -0.61 22.73 5.39
CA GLU A 79 -0.95 24.15 5.43
C GLU A 79 -2.25 24.42 6.20
N SER A 80 -3.23 23.55 6.04
CA SER A 80 -4.58 23.69 6.59
C SER A 80 -4.65 23.44 8.11
N SER A 81 -3.62 22.78 8.67
CA SER A 81 -3.58 22.39 10.08
C SER A 81 -2.15 22.26 10.57
N ASP A 82 -1.98 22.30 11.89
CA ASP A 82 -0.66 22.10 12.51
C ASP A 82 -0.34 20.61 12.65
N LYS A 83 -0.50 19.86 11.55
CA LYS A 83 -0.26 18.43 11.50
C LYS A 83 0.88 18.07 10.57
N ILE A 84 1.58 17.00 10.92
CA ILE A 84 2.64 16.41 10.10
C ILE A 84 2.17 15.07 9.56
N VAL A 85 2.48 14.83 8.29
CA VAL A 85 2.29 13.55 7.61
C VAL A 85 3.65 13.02 7.20
N PHE A 86 3.98 11.79 7.51
CA PHE A 86 5.18 11.15 6.98
C PHE A 86 4.93 10.70 5.54
N VAL A 87 5.72 11.26 4.62
CA VAL A 87 5.60 11.00 3.18
C VAL A 87 6.76 10.15 2.72
N SER A 88 6.47 8.94 2.28
CA SER A 88 7.47 8.09 1.63
C SER A 88 7.67 8.55 0.19
N ARG A 89 8.91 8.92 -0.13
CA ARG A 89 9.33 9.42 -1.43
C ARG A 89 9.95 8.34 -2.32
N GLY A 90 10.16 7.14 -1.78
CA GLY A 90 10.68 6.01 -2.52
C GLY A 90 12.10 5.60 -2.17
N TRP A 91 12.60 4.64 -2.92
CA TRP A 91 13.87 3.98 -2.69
C TRP A 91 15.01 4.64 -3.47
N VAL A 92 16.18 4.71 -2.82
CA VAL A 92 17.41 5.25 -3.39
C VAL A 92 18.53 4.25 -3.15
N TYR A 93 19.28 3.94 -4.22
CA TYR A 93 20.52 3.18 -4.06
C TYR A 93 21.58 4.02 -3.37
N ALA A 94 22.01 3.59 -2.20
CA ALA A 94 23.14 4.14 -1.49
C ALA A 94 23.73 3.08 -0.56
N SER A 95 25.04 3.07 -0.38
CA SER A 95 25.75 2.09 0.46
C SER A 95 26.06 2.65 1.86
N THR A 96 26.05 3.97 2.01
CA THR A 96 26.37 4.65 3.27
C THR A 96 25.41 5.82 3.53
N TYR A 97 25.41 6.28 4.78
CA TYR A 97 24.63 7.47 5.21
C TYR A 97 25.08 8.74 4.47
N GLU A 98 26.38 8.93 4.27
CA GLU A 98 26.91 10.08 3.57
C GLU A 98 26.47 10.11 2.11
N GLU A 99 26.44 8.93 1.48
CA GLU A 99 26.00 8.81 0.11
C GLU A 99 24.52 9.13 -0.05
N ILE A 100 23.64 8.59 0.81
CA ILE A 100 22.21 8.90 0.76
C ILE A 100 21.93 10.37 1.06
N SER A 101 22.61 10.94 2.05
CA SER A 101 22.47 12.37 2.39
C SER A 101 22.83 13.30 1.23
N GLY A 102 23.79 12.90 0.39
CA GLY A 102 24.18 13.66 -0.80
C GLY A 102 23.27 13.46 -2.02
N LYS A 103 22.35 12.49 -1.99
CA LYS A 103 21.42 12.19 -3.10
C LYS A 103 20.01 12.73 -2.89
N VAL A 104 19.67 13.17 -1.68
CA VAL A 104 18.32 13.64 -1.35
C VAL A 104 18.30 15.16 -1.43
N ASP A 105 17.90 15.66 -2.59
CA ASP A 105 17.70 17.10 -2.78
C ASP A 105 16.46 17.59 -2.00
N PRO A 106 16.54 18.80 -1.39
CA PRO A 106 15.42 19.41 -0.70
C PRO A 106 14.33 19.84 -1.69
N ILE A 107 13.07 19.59 -1.34
CA ILE A 107 11.90 20.10 -2.05
C ILE A 107 11.49 21.40 -1.36
N LEU A 108 11.66 22.53 -2.03
CA LEU A 108 11.46 23.85 -1.43
C LEU A 108 10.07 24.40 -1.72
N GLY A 109 9.56 25.14 -0.73
CA GLY A 109 8.29 25.86 -0.82
C GLY A 109 7.07 24.96 -0.77
N LYS A 110 5.93 25.62 -0.88
CA LYS A 110 4.63 24.96 -0.83
C LYS A 110 4.41 24.03 -2.03
N ARG A 111 3.92 22.82 -1.73
CA ARG A 111 3.60 21.77 -2.71
C ARG A 111 2.24 21.16 -2.44
N THR A 112 1.61 20.68 -3.49
CA THR A 112 0.51 19.71 -3.39
C THR A 112 1.07 18.34 -3.69
N VAL A 113 0.84 17.40 -2.80
CA VAL A 113 1.32 16.01 -2.87
C VAL A 113 0.12 15.09 -2.92
N GLU A 114 0.17 14.13 -3.81
CA GLU A 114 -0.79 13.03 -3.92
C GLU A 114 -0.11 11.71 -3.59
N GLY A 115 -0.87 10.80 -2.99
CA GLY A 115 -0.33 9.51 -2.61
C GLY A 115 -1.36 8.60 -1.96
N GLN A 116 -0.92 7.42 -1.60
CA GLN A 116 -1.77 6.40 -0.99
C GLN A 116 -1.41 6.20 0.48
N ILE A 117 -2.44 6.15 1.34
CA ILE A 117 -2.26 5.84 2.76
C ILE A 117 -1.81 4.39 2.90
N PHE A 118 -0.71 4.19 3.62
CA PHE A 118 -0.27 2.87 4.03
C PHE A 118 -0.52 2.66 5.52
N VAL A 119 -1.33 1.64 5.81
CA VAL A 119 -1.61 1.21 7.19
C VAL A 119 -0.73 0.01 7.52
N PRO A 120 0.19 0.11 8.50
CA PRO A 120 1.01 -1.01 8.90
C PRO A 120 0.16 -2.12 9.53
N THR A 121 0.56 -3.37 9.32
CA THR A 121 -0.03 -4.49 10.07
C THR A 121 0.30 -4.34 11.57
N PRO A 122 -0.50 -4.92 12.48
CA PRO A 122 -0.22 -4.84 13.92
C PRO A 122 1.20 -5.24 14.28
N LYS A 123 1.72 -6.30 13.66
CA LYS A 123 3.11 -6.75 13.84
C LYS A 123 4.16 -5.74 13.37
N GLN A 124 3.85 -4.94 12.34
CA GLN A 124 4.74 -3.87 11.88
C GLN A 124 4.68 -2.66 12.80
N ALA A 125 3.49 -2.31 13.27
CA ALA A 125 3.27 -1.18 14.18
C ALA A 125 3.93 -1.38 15.57
N GLU A 126 4.16 -2.61 16.00
CA GLU A 126 4.86 -2.94 17.25
C GLU A 126 6.40 -2.83 17.16
N ARG A 127 6.96 -2.64 15.97
CA ARG A 127 8.41 -2.56 15.78
C ARG A 127 8.94 -1.20 16.24
N THR A 128 10.05 -1.22 16.96
CA THR A 128 10.71 -0.02 17.47
C THR A 128 12.15 0.06 16.97
N ASN A 129 12.68 1.27 16.90
CA ASN A 129 14.05 1.56 16.47
C ASN A 129 14.98 1.80 17.65
N GLY A 130 14.44 2.05 18.85
CA GLY A 130 15.22 2.42 20.01
C GLY A 130 15.86 3.81 19.89
N ILE A 131 15.10 4.78 19.43
CA ILE A 131 15.58 6.14 19.15
C ILE A 131 15.95 6.87 20.46
N GLU A 132 17.12 7.53 20.46
CA GLU A 132 17.49 8.44 21.52
C GLU A 132 16.85 9.83 21.31
N PHE A 133 15.80 10.14 22.07
CA PHE A 133 15.00 11.37 21.89
C PHE A 133 15.70 12.66 22.34
N ASN A 134 16.68 12.57 23.25
CA ASN A 134 17.26 13.77 23.87
C ASN A 134 18.09 14.63 22.90
N HIS A 135 18.72 14.03 21.88
CA HIS A 135 19.53 14.74 20.89
C HIS A 135 19.50 13.99 19.56
N PRO A 136 18.36 13.97 18.83
CA PRO A 136 18.27 13.29 17.55
C PRO A 136 19.19 13.96 16.53
N ARG A 137 19.99 13.15 15.85
CA ARG A 137 20.80 13.62 14.72
C ARG A 137 19.96 13.49 13.45
N TRP A 138 19.70 14.59 12.80
CA TRP A 138 19.02 14.63 11.52
C TRP A 138 19.99 14.70 10.35
N PRO A 139 19.71 14.06 9.19
CA PRO A 139 18.65 13.05 8.95
C PRO A 139 18.77 11.84 9.87
N LEU A 140 17.63 11.26 10.26
CA LEU A 140 17.58 10.14 11.20
C LEU A 140 17.57 8.81 10.46
N GLU A 141 18.51 7.91 10.75
CA GLU A 141 18.45 6.54 10.27
C GLU A 141 17.50 5.71 11.13
N ILE A 142 16.53 5.07 10.49
CA ILE A 142 15.56 4.19 11.12
C ILE A 142 15.50 2.86 10.38
N ARG A 143 15.06 1.82 11.05
CA ARG A 143 14.81 0.52 10.42
C ARG A 143 13.35 0.31 10.05
N TRP A 144 12.47 0.90 10.83
CA TRP A 144 11.02 0.78 10.69
C TRP A 144 10.37 2.14 10.84
N LEU A 145 9.42 2.47 9.97
CA LEU A 145 8.59 3.65 10.17
C LEU A 145 7.51 3.32 11.21
N ASN A 146 7.79 3.69 12.46
CA ASN A 146 6.81 3.64 13.53
C ASN A 146 6.45 5.07 13.92
N VAL A 147 5.30 5.53 13.44
CA VAL A 147 4.84 6.92 13.63
C VAL A 147 4.70 7.26 15.11
N LEU A 148 4.19 6.32 15.92
CA LEU A 148 4.01 6.54 17.37
C LEU A 148 5.35 6.68 18.13
N GLU A 149 6.40 5.99 17.68
CA GLU A 149 7.73 6.12 18.24
C GLU A 149 8.35 7.49 17.90
N LEU A 150 7.99 8.06 16.76
CA LEU A 150 8.53 9.35 16.29
C LEU A 150 7.80 10.57 16.87
N ASP A 151 6.58 10.39 17.38
CA ASP A 151 5.75 11.48 17.92
C ASP A 151 6.47 12.41 18.88
N PRO A 152 7.28 11.93 19.86
CA PRO A 152 8.02 12.79 20.79
C PRO A 152 9.10 13.70 20.15
N LEU A 153 9.45 13.49 18.87
CA LEU A 153 10.42 14.30 18.14
C LEU A 153 9.82 15.55 17.50
N PHE A 154 8.50 15.68 17.52
CA PHE A 154 7.75 16.77 16.91
C PHE A 154 6.84 17.44 17.94
N GLU A 155 6.65 18.73 17.79
CA GLU A 155 5.73 19.53 18.64
C GLU A 155 4.30 19.46 18.05
N GLU A 156 4.21 19.23 16.75
CA GLU A 156 2.97 19.14 15.99
C GLU A 156 2.30 17.76 16.14
N THR A 157 1.00 17.71 15.94
CA THR A 157 0.26 16.43 15.89
C THR A 157 0.64 15.66 14.65
N ILE A 158 0.95 14.38 14.78
CA ILE A 158 1.31 13.52 13.66
C ILE A 158 0.09 12.75 13.16
N PHE A 159 -0.09 12.70 11.84
CA PHE A 159 -1.04 11.79 11.20
C PHE A 159 -0.53 10.34 11.39
N PRO A 160 -1.35 9.39 11.88
CA PRO A 160 -0.86 8.11 12.38
C PRO A 160 -0.38 7.12 11.33
N TYR A 161 -0.49 7.47 10.06
CA TYR A 161 -0.09 6.60 8.95
C TYR A 161 0.83 7.30 7.97
N GLU A 162 1.57 6.48 7.22
CA GLU A 162 2.43 6.89 6.12
C GLU A 162 1.58 7.19 4.88
N VAL A 163 1.98 8.22 4.12
CA VAL A 163 1.49 8.44 2.75
C VAL A 163 2.63 8.15 1.77
N ARG A 164 2.38 7.25 0.84
CA ARG A 164 3.32 6.88 -0.23
C ARG A 164 3.03 7.69 -1.46
N MET A 165 4.00 8.48 -1.90
CA MET A 165 3.84 9.36 -3.06
C MET A 165 3.45 8.57 -4.32
N ASP A 166 2.58 9.16 -5.12
CA ASP A 166 2.24 8.66 -6.44
C ASP A 166 3.29 9.00 -7.49
N GLU A 167 3.15 8.41 -8.66
CA GLU A 167 4.04 8.61 -9.80
C GLU A 167 4.03 10.05 -10.30
N GLU A 168 5.09 10.44 -11.02
CA GLU A 168 5.22 11.72 -11.71
C GLU A 168 5.26 12.99 -10.83
N GLN A 169 5.57 12.85 -9.54
CA GLN A 169 5.69 13.97 -8.62
C GLN A 169 7.15 14.39 -8.41
N GLU A 170 7.37 15.70 -8.23
CA GLU A 170 8.69 16.25 -7.93
C GLU A 170 9.24 15.69 -6.61
N GLY A 171 10.48 15.19 -6.67
CA GLY A 171 11.17 14.63 -5.50
C GLY A 171 10.81 13.18 -5.17
N LEU A 172 10.03 12.52 -6.03
CA LEU A 172 9.83 11.09 -5.98
C LEU A 172 11.11 10.37 -6.42
N PHE A 173 11.48 9.31 -5.70
CA PHE A 173 12.51 8.36 -6.04
C PHE A 173 11.92 7.08 -6.64
N ILE A 174 12.66 5.97 -6.62
CA ILE A 174 12.15 4.72 -7.16
C ILE A 174 11.04 4.18 -6.26
N ARG A 175 9.84 3.99 -6.81
CA ARG A 175 8.75 3.32 -6.12
C ARG A 175 9.04 1.82 -6.05
N HIS A 176 9.23 1.30 -4.86
CA HIS A 176 9.49 -0.12 -4.63
C HIS A 176 8.32 -0.85 -3.96
N TRP A 177 7.32 -0.11 -3.51
CA TRP A 177 6.08 -0.72 -3.04
C TRP A 177 5.20 -1.13 -4.23
N PRO A 178 4.59 -2.31 -4.15
CA PRO A 178 3.72 -2.77 -5.23
C PRO A 178 2.54 -1.81 -5.38
N THR A 179 2.32 -1.35 -6.61
CA THR A 179 1.05 -0.71 -6.94
C THR A 179 -0.03 -1.76 -6.73
N VAL A 180 -0.92 -1.52 -5.76
CA VAL A 180 -2.01 -2.47 -5.48
C VAL A 180 -3.08 -2.28 -6.56
N TYR A 181 -2.80 -2.78 -7.74
CA TYR A 181 -3.86 -3.10 -8.68
C TYR A 181 -4.53 -4.37 -8.13
N VAL A 182 -5.74 -4.26 -7.66
CA VAL A 182 -6.55 -5.44 -7.36
C VAL A 182 -6.89 -6.08 -8.70
N ASP A 183 -6.02 -7.00 -9.15
CA ASP A 183 -6.24 -7.77 -10.39
C ASP A 183 -7.41 -8.74 -10.16
N THR A 184 -8.63 -8.20 -10.28
CA THR A 184 -9.87 -8.97 -10.21
C THR A 184 -9.96 -10.00 -11.32
N GLY A 185 -9.30 -9.76 -12.46
CA GLY A 185 -9.28 -10.67 -13.60
C GLY A 185 -8.65 -12.04 -13.26
N LYS A 186 -7.58 -12.07 -12.48
CA LYS A 186 -6.96 -13.34 -12.05
C LYS A 186 -7.88 -14.16 -11.14
N ASN A 187 -8.57 -13.52 -10.22
CA ASN A 187 -9.48 -14.21 -9.32
C ASN A 187 -10.68 -14.83 -10.07
N TYR A 188 -11.22 -14.13 -11.07
CA TYR A 188 -12.29 -14.67 -11.90
C TYR A 188 -11.82 -15.82 -12.80
N SER A 189 -10.63 -15.74 -13.38
CA SER A 189 -10.09 -16.84 -14.21
C SER A 189 -9.82 -18.10 -13.40
N TYR A 190 -9.30 -17.98 -12.16
CA TYR A 190 -9.17 -19.11 -11.25
C TYR A 190 -10.53 -19.69 -10.84
N ALA A 191 -11.50 -18.87 -10.52
CA ALA A 191 -12.84 -19.32 -10.19
C ALA A 191 -13.47 -20.07 -11.38
N LEU A 192 -13.37 -19.53 -12.60
CA LEU A 192 -13.87 -20.19 -13.81
C LEU A 192 -13.17 -21.53 -14.05
N GLN A 193 -11.86 -21.61 -13.84
CA GLN A 193 -11.10 -22.85 -13.97
C GLN A 193 -11.58 -23.93 -12.97
N TRP A 194 -11.80 -23.57 -11.72
CA TRP A 194 -12.31 -24.50 -10.70
C TRP A 194 -13.74 -24.98 -11.01
N TRP A 195 -14.61 -24.06 -11.46
CA TRP A 195 -15.96 -24.39 -11.87
C TRP A 195 -15.98 -25.31 -13.08
N SER A 196 -15.15 -25.06 -14.10
CA SER A 196 -15.07 -25.90 -15.30
C SER A 196 -14.58 -27.30 -14.97
N MET A 197 -13.59 -27.45 -14.09
CA MET A 197 -13.13 -28.75 -13.60
C MET A 197 -14.21 -29.50 -12.82
N ALA A 198 -14.95 -28.81 -11.95
CA ALA A 198 -16.05 -29.43 -11.20
C ALA A 198 -17.17 -29.92 -12.13
N ILE A 199 -17.55 -29.14 -13.12
CA ILE A 199 -18.56 -29.52 -14.13
C ILE A 199 -18.07 -30.72 -14.95
N ALA A 200 -16.80 -30.68 -15.40
CA ALA A 200 -16.23 -31.81 -16.16
C ALA A 200 -16.26 -33.11 -15.34
N LEU A 201 -15.89 -33.04 -14.05
CA LEU A 201 -15.93 -34.19 -13.16
C LEU A 201 -17.34 -34.72 -12.96
N LEU A 202 -18.34 -33.84 -12.80
CA LEU A 202 -19.74 -34.22 -12.69
C LEU A 202 -20.23 -34.93 -13.95
N ILE A 203 -19.89 -34.43 -15.14
CA ILE A 203 -20.25 -35.04 -16.44
C ILE A 203 -19.62 -36.43 -16.53
N VAL A 204 -18.32 -36.55 -16.26
CA VAL A 204 -17.61 -37.84 -16.31
C VAL A 204 -18.23 -38.85 -15.32
N THR A 205 -18.46 -38.42 -14.08
CA THR A 205 -19.09 -39.27 -13.08
C THR A 205 -20.49 -39.72 -13.49
N PHE A 206 -21.29 -38.80 -14.03
CA PHE A 206 -22.64 -39.12 -14.53
C PHE A 206 -22.61 -40.10 -15.69
N VAL A 207 -21.72 -39.90 -16.65
CA VAL A 207 -21.55 -40.80 -17.81
C VAL A 207 -21.08 -42.19 -17.36
N LEU A 208 -20.13 -42.26 -16.43
CA LEU A 208 -19.62 -43.56 -15.92
C LEU A 208 -20.61 -44.28 -15.01
N SER A 209 -21.40 -43.53 -14.21
CA SER A 209 -22.39 -44.10 -13.29
C SER A 209 -23.72 -44.46 -13.99
N SER A 210 -23.98 -43.90 -15.16
CA SER A 210 -25.20 -44.16 -15.93
C SER A 210 -24.94 -45.16 -17.03
N ASN A 211 -25.98 -45.96 -17.40
CA ASN A 211 -25.91 -46.91 -18.50
C ASN A 211 -25.95 -46.25 -19.91
N ILE A 212 -25.72 -44.93 -20.00
CA ILE A 212 -25.80 -44.14 -21.23
C ILE A 212 -24.85 -44.68 -22.32
N LEU A 213 -23.62 -45.05 -21.92
CA LEU A 213 -22.65 -45.64 -22.86
C LEU A 213 -23.12 -46.95 -23.47
N GLN A 214 -23.84 -47.79 -22.72
CA GLN A 214 -24.43 -49.03 -23.22
C GLN A 214 -25.60 -48.76 -24.14
N ILE A 215 -26.42 -47.77 -23.82
CA ILE A 215 -27.57 -47.37 -24.65
C ILE A 215 -27.09 -46.77 -25.99
N MET A 216 -26.07 -45.92 -26.00
CA MET A 216 -25.47 -45.36 -27.19
C MET A 216 -24.84 -46.44 -28.07
N LYS A 217 -24.12 -47.41 -27.50
CA LYS A 217 -23.48 -48.50 -28.22
C LYS A 217 -24.51 -49.48 -28.83
N LYS A 218 -25.69 -49.57 -28.22
CA LYS A 218 -26.80 -50.40 -28.73
C LYS A 218 -27.53 -49.73 -29.91
N ARG A 219 -27.53 -48.41 -29.97
CA ARG A 219 -28.11 -47.60 -31.08
C ARG A 219 -27.23 -47.51 -32.32
N SER A 220 -25.91 -47.70 -32.19
CA SER A 220 -24.93 -47.59 -33.29
C SER A 220 -24.62 -48.91 -34.02
N LYS A 221 -25.35 -50.04 -33.75
CA LYS A 221 -25.27 -51.24 -34.58
C LYS A 221 -26.32 -51.14 -35.69
N PRO A 222 -25.89 -51.00 -36.95
CA PRO A 222 -26.80 -51.11 -38.09
C PRO A 222 -27.30 -52.56 -38.19
N LEU A 223 -28.54 -52.72 -38.64
CA LEU A 223 -29.18 -53.98 -39.02
C LEU A 223 -28.42 -54.68 -40.11
#